data_674e6572d1a144a93c8577e3230662d9
#
_entry.id   674e6572d1a144a93c8577e3230662d9
#
_cell.length_a   1.000
_cell.length_b   1.000
_cell.length_c   1.000
_cell.angle_alpha   90.00
_cell.angle_beta   90.00
_cell.angle_gamma   90.00
#
_symmetry.space_group_name_H-M   'P 1'
#
loop_
_entity.id
_entity.type
_entity.pdbx_description
1 polymer ?
#
loop_
_entity_poly.entity_id
_entity_poly.type
_entity_poly.pdbx_seq_one_letter_code
_entity_poly.pdbx_strand_id
1 'polypeptide(L)'
;NNYGHTKDGKPYAPNAIPGLEKYWGSDTFATEALTQEAIKALDKAKKYNQPFYLYMSHYAIHIPIDKDKRFYQKYIDKGLTAKEAAYAALIEGMDKSLGDLMN
;
A
#
# COMPACT_ATOMS: atom_id res chain seq x y z
N ASN A 1 -2.51 -6.85 9.04
CA ASN A 1 -2.21 -5.46 8.70
C ASN A 1 -3.34 -4.57 9.20
N ASN A 2 -3.09 -3.74 10.17
CA ASN A 2 -4.14 -2.94 10.83
C ASN A 2 -4.01 -1.42 10.54
N TYR A 3 -3.13 -1.04 9.60
CA TYR A 3 -3.01 0.34 9.10
C TYR A 3 -2.92 1.41 10.21
N GLY A 4 -2.21 1.09 11.28
CA GLY A 4 -2.11 1.98 12.44
C GLY A 4 -3.33 1.98 13.37
N HIS A 5 -4.22 1.02 13.24
CA HIS A 5 -5.36 0.85 14.14
C HIS A 5 -5.09 -0.23 15.19
N THR A 6 -5.78 -0.15 16.32
CA THR A 6 -5.77 -1.18 17.35
C THR A 6 -6.58 -2.41 16.90
N LYS A 7 -6.48 -3.54 17.65
CA LYS A 7 -7.21 -4.78 17.32
C LYS A 7 -8.72 -4.61 17.26
N ASP A 8 -9.26 -3.66 18.01
CA ASP A 8 -10.69 -3.31 18.00
C ASP A 8 -11.06 -2.26 16.95
N GLY A 9 -10.15 -1.94 16.03
CA GLY A 9 -10.38 -1.04 14.91
C GLY A 9 -10.28 0.45 15.22
N LYS A 10 -9.91 0.82 16.45
CA LYS A 10 -9.76 2.23 16.80
C LYS A 10 -8.45 2.80 16.27
N PRO A 11 -8.44 4.06 15.82
CA PRO A 11 -7.20 4.71 15.41
C PRO A 11 -6.17 4.69 16.55
N TYR A 12 -4.95 4.33 16.22
CA TYR A 12 -3.81 4.41 17.13
C TYR A 12 -2.93 5.58 16.72
N ALA A 13 -3.19 6.73 17.33
CA ALA A 13 -2.42 7.94 17.05
C ALA A 13 -0.96 7.75 17.51
N PRO A 14 0.04 8.24 16.76
CA PRO A 14 -0.06 9.02 15.53
C PRO A 14 -0.04 8.22 14.22
N ASN A 15 -0.06 6.90 14.28
CA ASN A 15 0.26 6.02 13.14
C ASN A 15 -0.96 5.58 12.31
N ALA A 16 -2.17 5.98 12.72
CA ALA A 16 -3.38 5.64 12.00
C ALA A 16 -3.41 6.32 10.61
N ILE A 17 -3.81 5.56 9.59
CA ILE A 17 -3.97 6.08 8.22
C ILE A 17 -5.45 6.40 8.03
N PRO A 18 -5.84 7.69 8.02
CA PRO A 18 -7.23 8.07 7.82
C PRO A 18 -7.78 7.60 6.46
N GLY A 19 -9.01 7.14 6.44
CA GLY A 19 -9.68 6.70 5.23
C GLY A 19 -9.44 5.24 4.84
N LEU A 20 -8.57 4.52 5.55
CA LEU A 20 -8.31 3.09 5.29
C LEU A 20 -8.99 2.14 6.27
N GLU A 21 -9.92 2.64 7.09
CA GLU A 21 -10.60 1.85 8.12
C GLU A 21 -11.31 0.62 7.54
N LYS A 22 -11.86 0.74 6.32
CA LYS A 22 -12.54 -0.37 5.63
C LYS A 22 -11.63 -1.54 5.25
N TYR A 23 -10.32 -1.32 5.21
CA TYR A 23 -9.32 -2.37 4.93
C TYR A 23 -8.79 -3.02 6.20
N TRP A 24 -9.12 -2.48 7.37
CA TRP A 24 -8.66 -3.01 8.64
C TRP A 24 -9.10 -4.47 8.80
N GLY A 25 -8.18 -5.32 9.24
CA GLY A 25 -8.41 -6.76 9.40
C GLY A 25 -8.44 -7.55 8.08
N SER A 26 -8.38 -6.89 6.92
CA SER A 26 -8.25 -7.56 5.62
C SER A 26 -6.80 -8.01 5.37
N ASP A 27 -6.60 -8.88 4.37
CA ASP A 27 -5.27 -9.30 3.93
C ASP A 27 -4.67 -8.34 2.88
N THR A 28 -5.26 -7.17 2.69
CA THR A 28 -4.79 -6.15 1.76
C THR A 28 -3.60 -5.41 2.36
N PHE A 29 -2.48 -5.38 1.67
CA PHE A 29 -1.30 -4.63 2.09
C PHE A 29 -1.54 -3.12 1.95
N ALA A 30 -0.91 -2.29 2.82
CA ALA A 30 -1.18 -0.85 2.86
C ALA A 30 -0.93 -0.16 1.50
N THR A 31 0.14 -0.50 0.79
CA THR A 31 0.42 0.03 -0.57
C THR A 31 -0.71 -0.30 -1.53
N GLU A 32 -1.24 -1.52 -1.48
CA GLU A 32 -2.39 -1.94 -2.30
C GLU A 32 -3.66 -1.15 -1.94
N ALA A 33 -3.95 -0.99 -0.66
CA ALA A 33 -5.11 -0.22 -0.21
C ALA A 33 -5.05 1.23 -0.70
N LEU A 34 -3.90 1.89 -0.58
CA LEU A 34 -3.69 3.25 -1.09
C LEU A 34 -3.86 3.32 -2.61
N THR A 35 -3.34 2.34 -3.33
CA THR A 35 -3.49 2.25 -4.79
C THR A 35 -4.96 2.12 -5.20
N GLN A 36 -5.73 1.27 -4.53
CA GLN A 36 -7.16 1.10 -4.80
C GLN A 36 -7.94 2.38 -4.55
N GLU A 37 -7.64 3.12 -3.49
CA GLU A 37 -8.30 4.41 -3.21
C GLU A 37 -7.92 5.48 -4.25
N ALA A 38 -6.67 5.50 -4.69
CA ALA A 38 -6.23 6.40 -5.75
C ALA A 38 -6.95 6.10 -7.07
N ILE A 39 -7.06 4.83 -7.47
CA ILE A 39 -7.81 4.41 -8.67
C ILE A 39 -9.26 4.88 -8.60
N LYS A 40 -9.94 4.69 -7.46
CA LYS A 40 -11.31 5.16 -7.27
C LYS A 40 -11.44 6.68 -7.44
N ALA A 41 -10.46 7.43 -6.95
CA ALA A 41 -10.44 8.89 -7.11
C ALA A 41 -10.27 9.30 -8.58
N LEU A 42 -9.39 8.61 -9.31
CA LEU A 42 -9.20 8.84 -10.76
C LEU A 42 -10.44 8.48 -11.57
N ASP A 43 -11.06 7.35 -11.29
CA ASP A 43 -12.31 6.93 -11.94
C ASP A 43 -13.43 7.93 -11.70
N LYS A 44 -13.52 8.48 -10.50
CA LYS A 44 -14.48 9.53 -10.18
C LYS A 44 -14.21 10.80 -10.99
N ALA A 45 -12.98 11.24 -11.06
CA ALA A 45 -12.60 12.43 -11.86
C ALA A 45 -12.94 12.22 -13.34
N LYS A 46 -12.62 11.05 -13.88
CA LYS A 46 -12.95 10.67 -15.26
C LYS A 46 -14.47 10.65 -15.51
N LYS A 47 -15.22 10.04 -14.59
CA LYS A 47 -16.70 9.99 -14.69
C LYS A 47 -17.33 11.37 -14.77
N TYR A 48 -16.80 12.34 -14.03
CA TYR A 48 -17.31 13.72 -14.01
C TYR A 48 -16.59 14.65 -14.99
N ASN A 49 -15.73 14.09 -15.86
CA ASN A 49 -14.92 14.85 -16.83
C ASN A 49 -14.15 16.01 -16.19
N GLN A 50 -13.57 15.76 -15.03
CA GLN A 50 -12.81 16.75 -14.27
C GLN A 50 -11.31 16.54 -14.47
N PRO A 51 -10.53 17.61 -14.69
CA PRO A 51 -9.08 17.49 -14.63
C PRO A 51 -8.65 17.12 -13.22
N PHE A 52 -7.52 16.38 -13.11
CA PHE A 52 -6.99 15.96 -11.82
C PHE A 52 -5.48 16.14 -11.74
N TYR A 53 -5.00 16.29 -10.53
CA TYR A 53 -3.60 16.15 -10.15
C TYR A 53 -3.53 15.16 -9.00
N LEU A 54 -2.76 14.07 -9.17
CA LEU A 54 -2.56 13.05 -8.15
C LEU A 54 -1.10 13.01 -7.73
N TYR A 55 -0.83 13.30 -6.46
CA TYR A 55 0.45 13.07 -5.82
C TYR A 55 0.38 11.79 -4.99
N MET A 56 1.00 10.71 -5.48
CA MET A 56 0.98 9.40 -4.81
C MET A 56 2.17 9.25 -3.89
N SER A 57 1.99 9.62 -2.64
CA SER A 57 3.01 9.53 -1.59
C SER A 57 2.86 8.20 -0.84
N HIS A 58 3.69 7.21 -1.22
CA HIS A 58 3.67 5.89 -0.58
C HIS A 58 4.31 5.91 0.81
N TYR A 59 3.79 5.07 1.71
CA TYR A 59 4.47 4.75 2.97
C TYR A 59 5.58 3.71 2.79
N ALA A 60 5.62 3.01 1.67
CA ALA A 60 6.60 1.96 1.37
C ALA A 60 8.02 2.48 1.49
N ILE A 61 8.93 1.56 1.84
CA ILE A 61 10.34 1.75 2.19
C ILE A 61 10.61 2.59 3.43
N HIS A 62 9.59 3.08 4.13
CA HIS A 62 9.75 3.69 5.44
C HIS A 62 9.73 2.63 6.54
N ILE A 63 10.50 2.83 7.59
CA ILE A 63 10.49 1.96 8.78
C ILE A 63 9.20 2.14 9.58
N PRO A 64 8.70 1.08 10.23
CA PRO A 64 9.21 -0.30 10.24
C PRO A 64 9.01 -1.00 8.88
N ILE A 65 10.04 -1.72 8.43
CA ILE A 65 9.99 -2.48 7.19
C ILE A 65 9.12 -3.72 7.40
N ASP A 66 7.92 -3.70 6.84
CA ASP A 66 7.03 -4.85 6.83
C ASP A 66 7.09 -5.55 5.47
N LYS A 67 6.93 -6.87 5.47
CA LYS A 67 7.05 -7.64 4.23
C LYS A 67 5.73 -7.63 3.45
N ASP A 68 5.79 -7.26 2.21
CA ASP A 68 4.66 -7.41 1.29
C ASP A 68 4.60 -8.88 0.82
N LYS A 69 3.64 -9.62 1.35
CA LYS A 69 3.48 -11.07 1.09
C LYS A 69 3.32 -11.40 -0.39
N ARG A 70 2.82 -10.47 -1.21
CA ARG A 70 2.62 -10.67 -2.64
C ARG A 70 3.91 -10.93 -3.39
N PHE A 71 5.04 -10.38 -2.91
CA PHE A 71 6.33 -10.41 -3.61
C PHE A 71 7.46 -11.00 -2.78
N TYR A 72 7.30 -11.06 -1.46
CA TYR A 72 8.38 -11.43 -0.53
C TYR A 72 9.03 -12.78 -0.85
N GLN A 73 8.23 -13.81 -1.07
CA GLN A 73 8.74 -15.19 -1.22
C GLN A 73 9.67 -15.34 -2.42
N LYS A 74 9.39 -14.67 -3.54
CA LYS A 74 10.24 -14.78 -4.71
C LYS A 74 11.66 -14.25 -4.50
N TYR A 75 11.82 -13.27 -3.61
CA TYR A 75 13.14 -12.73 -3.25
C TYR A 75 13.89 -13.64 -2.27
N ILE A 76 13.18 -14.30 -1.37
CA ILE A 76 13.77 -15.36 -0.54
C ILE A 76 14.26 -16.51 -1.44
N ASP A 77 13.47 -16.93 -2.42
CA ASP A 77 13.82 -18.00 -3.35
C ASP A 77 15.03 -17.64 -4.24
N LYS A 78 15.28 -16.34 -4.46
CA LYS A 78 16.48 -15.83 -5.14
C LYS A 78 17.73 -15.75 -4.25
N GLY A 79 17.62 -16.11 -2.98
CA GLY A 79 18.74 -16.17 -2.06
C GLY A 79 18.99 -14.88 -1.27
N LEU A 80 18.07 -13.90 -1.30
CA LEU A 80 18.19 -12.70 -0.48
C LEU A 80 17.89 -13.03 0.98
N THR A 81 18.53 -12.28 1.89
CA THR A 81 18.19 -12.35 3.31
C THR A 81 16.76 -11.89 3.56
N ALA A 82 16.18 -12.25 4.70
CA ALA A 82 14.82 -11.85 5.07
C ALA A 82 14.64 -10.31 5.02
N LYS A 83 15.64 -9.55 5.48
CA LYS A 83 15.61 -8.08 5.46
C LYS A 83 15.66 -7.52 4.05
N GLU A 84 16.56 -8.03 3.22
CA GLU A 84 16.67 -7.61 1.82
C GLU A 84 15.45 -7.97 1.01
N ALA A 85 14.90 -9.17 1.22
CA ALA A 85 13.69 -9.62 0.56
C ALA A 85 12.48 -8.76 0.94
N ALA A 86 12.33 -8.38 2.21
CA ALA A 86 11.27 -7.48 2.66
C ALA A 86 11.38 -6.10 1.99
N TYR A 87 12.58 -5.54 1.92
CA TYR A 87 12.83 -4.26 1.26
C TYR A 87 12.55 -4.31 -0.24
N ALA A 88 13.04 -5.34 -0.93
CA ALA A 88 12.79 -5.54 -2.35
C ALA A 88 11.30 -5.71 -2.66
N ALA A 89 10.58 -6.44 -1.82
CA ALA A 89 9.14 -6.62 -1.95
C ALA A 89 8.36 -5.30 -1.83
N LEU A 90 8.79 -4.39 -0.95
CA LEU A 90 8.17 -3.06 -0.83
C LEU A 90 8.40 -2.22 -2.10
N ILE A 91 9.60 -2.26 -2.67
CA ILE A 91 9.92 -1.55 -3.92
C ILE A 91 9.06 -2.07 -5.06
N GLU A 92 8.94 -3.39 -5.20
CA GLU A 92 8.08 -3.99 -6.22
C GLU A 92 6.60 -3.64 -6.03
N GLY A 93 6.14 -3.55 -4.78
CA GLY A 93 4.79 -3.10 -4.48
C GLY A 93 4.53 -1.67 -4.95
N MET A 94 5.50 -0.77 -4.83
CA MET A 94 5.40 0.59 -5.37
C MET A 94 5.39 0.60 -6.91
N ASP A 95 6.24 -0.18 -7.54
CA ASP A 95 6.28 -0.30 -9.00
C ASP A 95 4.96 -0.83 -9.55
N LYS A 96 4.41 -1.87 -8.93
CA LYS A 96 3.07 -2.37 -9.26
C LYS A 96 2.00 -1.30 -9.09
N SER A 97 2.04 -0.54 -8.00
CA SER A 97 1.11 0.56 -7.75
C SER A 97 1.10 1.57 -8.89
N LEU A 98 2.29 1.97 -9.36
CA LEU A 98 2.43 2.88 -10.49
C LEU A 98 1.83 2.28 -11.76
N GLY A 99 2.12 1.01 -12.05
CA GLY A 99 1.56 0.30 -13.20
C GLY A 99 0.04 0.25 -13.17
N ASP A 100 -0.55 -0.05 -12.02
CA ASP A 100 -2.01 -0.13 -11.83
C ASP A 100 -2.68 1.25 -12.03
N LEU A 101 -2.04 2.33 -11.58
CA LEU A 101 -2.54 3.70 -11.74
C LEU A 101 -2.48 4.19 -13.19
N MET A 102 -1.51 3.70 -13.98
CA MET A 102 -1.33 4.09 -15.38
C MET A 102 -2.22 3.31 -16.36
N ASN A 103 -2.83 2.26 -15.92
CA ASN A 103 -3.81 1.49 -16.69
C ASN A 103 -5.22 1.99 -16.41
#